data_f20a42aa43c97e93cf2a17b309f98c05
#
_entry.id   f20a42aa43c97e93cf2a17b309f98c05
#
_cell.length_a   1.000
_cell.length_b   1.000
_cell.length_c   1.000
_cell.angle_alpha   90.00
_cell.angle_beta   90.00
_cell.angle_gamma   90.00
#
_symmetry.space_group_name_H-M   'P 1'
#
loop_
_entity.id
_entity.type
_entity.pdbx_description
1 polymer ?
#
loop_
_entity_poly.entity_id
_entity_poly.type
_entity_poly.pdbx_seq_one_letter_code
_entity_poly.pdbx_strand_id
1 'polypeptide(L)'
;MKRGPPVGSKITESSGGDGDGVAFPRSQDHFDLYTNLIRWELEDEMESVEERLRKWSRSRLVENGVTLFDLEGRNDGWLFGERIVKLFTRGEVLPQHRFRQGDMVTLSRKNPLKENTIEGTVLSRSRKFIRIVVNEQPAKIRQDTWRLDRGANRVAHDRMATALEALFSEESATALRELIFGQVRDMEISASRPANLGGIQKRLMAQSEHPGMLNSSQSEAFAKAMECRLSLIQGPPGTGKTHTAVRILAAWARNGAGPILAVADSNVAVDNLLEGLLELGVKAIRLGQPVKVRESLRESTMAAQMEEHHLREDVDTLIGLNEDASRRLPSLKGKEKGLAHRDIKRGWKEVRRIENQMRDDILEHAQVICATCVGAGDLLLESRRFPLVLLDEATQATEPASLIPLTKGARHV
;
A
#
# COMPACT_ATOMS: atom_id res chain seq x y z
N MET A 1 -6.43 -19.93 30.18
CA MET A 1 -5.06 -19.83 30.72
C MET A 1 -4.26 -19.04 29.70
N LYS A 2 -3.96 -17.79 29.99
CA LYS A 2 -3.10 -16.96 29.15
C LYS A 2 -1.67 -17.49 29.30
N ARG A 3 -1.14 -18.10 28.26
CA ARG A 3 0.31 -18.33 28.18
C ARG A 3 0.93 -16.98 27.81
N GLY A 4 1.64 -16.38 28.75
CA GLY A 4 2.51 -15.24 28.47
C GLY A 4 3.62 -15.66 27.51
N PRO A 5 4.28 -14.70 26.84
CA PRO A 5 5.38 -15.00 25.95
C PRO A 5 6.43 -15.83 26.67
N PRO A 6 7.10 -16.78 25.99
CA PRO A 6 8.15 -17.56 26.62
C PRO A 6 9.25 -16.61 27.10
N VAL A 7 9.41 -16.54 28.41
CA VAL A 7 10.52 -15.86 29.05
C VAL A 7 11.78 -16.70 28.82
N GLY A 8 12.78 -16.10 28.19
CA GLY A 8 14.15 -16.53 28.33
C GLY A 8 14.81 -17.16 27.12
N SER A 9 15.37 -16.38 26.28
CA SER A 9 16.78 -16.56 25.97
C SER A 9 17.56 -15.58 26.85
N LYS A 10 18.34 -16.09 27.77
CA LYS A 10 19.28 -15.31 28.58
C LYS A 10 20.20 -14.57 27.62
N ILE A 11 20.13 -13.23 27.66
CA ILE A 11 21.15 -12.38 27.07
C ILE A 11 22.42 -12.70 27.88
N THR A 12 23.32 -13.44 27.29
CA THR A 12 24.66 -13.62 27.84
C THR A 12 25.38 -12.29 27.59
N GLU A 13 25.56 -11.54 28.68
CA GLU A 13 26.49 -10.42 28.72
C GLU A 13 27.90 -10.95 28.39
N SER A 14 28.42 -10.57 27.22
CA SER A 14 29.84 -10.68 26.95
C SER A 14 30.53 -9.45 27.55
N SER A 15 31.14 -9.63 28.70
CA SER A 15 32.05 -8.69 29.34
C SER A 15 33.23 -8.36 28.39
N GLY A 16 33.43 -7.09 28.10
CA GLY A 16 34.65 -6.62 27.48
C GLY A 16 34.53 -5.27 26.81
N GLY A 17 34.90 -4.19 27.52
CA GLY A 17 35.21 -2.90 26.92
C GLY A 17 34.40 -1.73 27.42
N ASP A 18 35.01 -0.89 28.25
CA ASP A 18 34.51 0.41 28.69
C ASP A 18 34.12 1.30 27.48
N GLY A 19 32.87 1.62 27.38
CA GLY A 19 32.32 2.60 26.45
C GLY A 19 30.81 2.49 26.50
N ASP A 20 30.10 3.60 26.81
CA ASP A 20 28.64 3.74 26.79
C ASP A 20 28.06 3.47 25.39
N GLY A 21 28.29 2.31 24.82
CA GLY A 21 27.73 1.88 23.53
C GLY A 21 26.48 1.04 23.76
N VAL A 22 25.33 1.56 23.38
CA VAL A 22 24.14 0.73 23.20
C VAL A 22 24.51 -0.41 22.26
N ALA A 23 24.56 -1.64 22.75
CA ALA A 23 24.82 -2.83 21.94
C ALA A 23 23.61 -3.01 21.00
N PHE A 24 23.81 -2.73 19.73
CA PHE A 24 22.79 -3.04 18.72
C PHE A 24 22.64 -4.56 18.61
N PRO A 25 21.39 -5.07 18.56
CA PRO A 25 21.17 -6.50 18.38
C PRO A 25 21.85 -6.94 17.08
N ARG A 26 22.39 -8.16 17.07
CA ARG A 26 22.94 -8.74 15.84
C ARG A 26 21.84 -8.76 14.78
N SER A 27 22.19 -8.54 13.54
CA SER A 27 21.23 -8.47 12.43
C SER A 27 20.29 -9.69 12.36
N GLN A 28 20.80 -10.88 12.69
CA GLN A 28 20.03 -12.12 12.73
C GLN A 28 18.99 -12.11 13.87
N ASP A 29 19.36 -11.63 15.04
CA ASP A 29 18.45 -11.55 16.20
C ASP A 29 17.29 -10.58 15.88
N HIS A 30 17.57 -9.51 15.16
CA HIS A 30 16.56 -8.55 14.70
C HIS A 30 15.60 -9.20 13.67
N PHE A 31 16.12 -9.94 12.71
CA PHE A 31 15.30 -10.67 11.73
C PHE A 31 14.38 -11.67 12.43
N ASP A 32 14.92 -12.49 13.31
CA ASP A 32 14.17 -13.51 14.04
C ASP A 32 13.09 -12.86 14.93
N LEU A 33 13.42 -11.76 15.60
CA LEU A 33 12.48 -11.01 16.43
C LEU A 33 11.30 -10.51 15.61
N TYR A 34 11.54 -9.76 14.53
CA TYR A 34 10.46 -9.17 13.76
C TYR A 34 9.68 -10.19 12.96
N THR A 35 10.30 -11.26 12.46
CA THR A 35 9.60 -12.39 11.85
C THR A 35 8.59 -13.00 12.82
N ASN A 36 8.99 -13.20 14.08
CA ASN A 36 8.11 -13.72 15.10
C ASN A 36 7.01 -12.73 15.47
N LEU A 37 7.33 -11.44 15.62
CA LEU A 37 6.33 -10.41 15.94
C LEU A 37 5.27 -10.27 14.86
N ILE A 38 5.66 -10.21 13.60
CA ILE A 38 4.72 -10.15 12.45
C ILE A 38 3.81 -11.38 12.44
N ARG A 39 4.38 -12.57 12.67
CA ARG A 39 3.62 -13.82 12.70
C ARG A 39 2.62 -13.83 13.86
N TRP A 40 3.05 -13.49 15.07
CA TRP A 40 2.18 -13.50 16.25
C TRP A 40 1.04 -12.47 16.13
N GLU A 41 1.31 -11.30 15.60
CA GLU A 41 0.27 -10.30 15.36
C GLU A 41 -0.77 -10.80 14.36
N LEU A 42 -0.34 -11.42 13.25
CA LEU A 42 -1.24 -12.04 12.29
C LEU A 42 -2.04 -13.19 12.89
N GLU A 43 -1.37 -14.08 13.65
CA GLU A 43 -2.02 -15.22 14.33
C GLU A 43 -3.08 -14.72 15.32
N ASP A 44 -2.80 -13.70 16.13
CA ASP A 44 -3.74 -13.11 17.09
C ASP A 44 -4.93 -12.45 16.37
N GLU A 45 -4.68 -11.72 15.27
CA GLU A 45 -5.75 -11.13 14.46
C GLU A 45 -6.63 -12.21 13.83
N MET A 46 -6.02 -13.26 13.26
CA MET A 46 -6.75 -14.39 12.69
C MET A 46 -7.52 -15.19 13.74
N GLU A 47 -6.90 -15.49 14.90
CA GLU A 47 -7.57 -16.18 16.00
C GLU A 47 -8.76 -15.38 16.51
N SER A 48 -8.62 -14.06 16.65
CA SER A 48 -9.71 -13.15 17.03
C SER A 48 -10.88 -13.20 16.03
N VAL A 49 -10.58 -13.27 14.71
CA VAL A 49 -11.62 -13.41 13.68
C VAL A 49 -12.28 -14.78 13.78
N GLU A 50 -11.48 -15.85 13.87
CA GLU A 50 -11.97 -17.23 13.95
C GLU A 50 -12.80 -17.47 15.21
N GLU A 51 -12.36 -16.94 16.36
CA GLU A 51 -13.12 -17.01 17.62
C GLU A 51 -14.49 -16.38 17.49
N ARG A 52 -14.58 -15.19 16.89
CA ARG A 52 -15.85 -14.52 16.61
C ARG A 52 -16.76 -15.39 15.73
N LEU A 53 -16.22 -15.96 14.67
CA LEU A 53 -16.98 -16.78 13.72
C LEU A 53 -17.46 -18.10 14.34
N ARG A 54 -16.70 -18.68 15.29
CA ARG A 54 -17.03 -19.94 15.96
C ARG A 54 -17.96 -19.77 17.17
N LYS A 55 -17.68 -18.76 18.02
CA LYS A 55 -18.28 -18.68 19.35
C LYS A 55 -19.41 -17.67 19.48
N TRP A 56 -19.46 -16.66 18.59
CA TRP A 56 -20.45 -15.62 18.72
C TRP A 56 -21.76 -16.03 18.05
N SER A 57 -22.87 -15.80 18.75
CA SER A 57 -24.20 -15.95 18.17
C SER A 57 -24.42 -14.95 17.05
N ARG A 58 -25.35 -15.24 16.15
CA ARG A 58 -25.75 -14.34 15.08
C ARG A 58 -26.13 -12.95 15.63
N SER A 59 -26.91 -12.90 16.71
CA SER A 59 -27.30 -11.65 17.37
C SER A 59 -26.07 -10.85 17.80
N ARG A 60 -25.11 -11.49 18.48
CA ARG A 60 -23.90 -10.84 18.95
C ARG A 60 -23.01 -10.30 17.81
N LEU A 61 -22.91 -11.02 16.70
CA LEU A 61 -22.17 -10.59 15.51
C LEU A 61 -22.80 -9.33 14.89
N VAL A 62 -24.13 -9.30 14.79
CA VAL A 62 -24.88 -8.15 14.26
C VAL A 62 -24.81 -6.95 15.20
N GLU A 63 -25.03 -7.14 16.50
CA GLU A 63 -24.98 -6.08 17.52
C GLU A 63 -23.61 -5.40 17.56
N ASN A 64 -22.53 -6.18 17.40
CA ASN A 64 -21.19 -5.65 17.31
C ASN A 64 -20.86 -5.05 15.92
N GLY A 65 -21.73 -5.22 14.93
CA GLY A 65 -21.60 -4.66 13.60
C GLY A 65 -20.42 -5.19 12.81
N VAL A 66 -19.96 -6.41 13.11
CA VAL A 66 -18.80 -7.06 12.45
C VAL A 66 -19.21 -8.06 11.38
N THR A 67 -20.50 -8.39 11.30
CA THR A 67 -21.07 -9.28 10.30
C THR A 67 -22.42 -8.75 9.81
N LEU A 68 -22.64 -8.82 8.51
CA LEU A 68 -23.93 -8.61 7.87
C LEU A 68 -24.42 -9.93 7.28
N PHE A 69 -25.70 -10.24 7.48
CA PHE A 69 -26.34 -11.46 7.01
C PHE A 69 -27.44 -11.16 5.99
N ASP A 70 -27.84 -12.21 5.28
CA ASP A 70 -28.98 -12.21 4.35
C ASP A 70 -28.91 -11.10 3.32
N LEU A 71 -27.69 -10.79 2.87
CA LEU A 71 -27.45 -9.79 1.85
C LEU A 71 -27.81 -10.33 0.47
N GLU A 72 -28.48 -9.54 -0.34
CA GLU A 72 -28.57 -9.75 -1.77
C GLU A 72 -27.40 -9.07 -2.45
N GLY A 73 -26.87 -9.68 -3.52
CA GLY A 73 -25.74 -9.18 -4.24
C GLY A 73 -26.03 -8.90 -5.71
N ARG A 74 -25.39 -7.88 -6.26
CA ARG A 74 -25.36 -7.66 -7.69
C ARG A 74 -24.00 -7.13 -8.14
N ASN A 75 -23.65 -7.42 -9.38
CA ASN A 75 -22.49 -6.77 -9.99
C ASN A 75 -22.79 -5.27 -10.16
N ASP A 76 -21.85 -4.42 -9.79
CA ASP A 76 -21.98 -2.96 -9.79
C ASP A 76 -20.81 -2.31 -10.56
N GLY A 77 -20.27 -3.02 -11.56
CA GLY A 77 -19.19 -2.54 -12.43
C GLY A 77 -17.84 -3.13 -12.10
N TRP A 78 -16.83 -2.42 -12.53
CA TRP A 78 -15.42 -2.78 -12.38
C TRP A 78 -14.67 -1.60 -11.79
N LEU A 79 -13.63 -1.90 -11.06
CA LEU A 79 -12.67 -0.92 -10.57
C LEU A 79 -11.27 -1.49 -10.88
N PHE A 80 -10.59 -0.91 -11.87
CA PHE A 80 -9.20 -1.29 -12.24
C PHE A 80 -8.99 -2.79 -12.49
N GLY A 81 -9.89 -3.41 -13.24
CA GLY A 81 -9.81 -4.85 -13.53
C GLY A 81 -10.36 -5.75 -12.44
N GLU A 82 -10.72 -5.21 -11.28
CA GLU A 82 -11.38 -5.93 -10.19
C GLU A 82 -12.89 -5.72 -10.22
N ARG A 83 -13.66 -6.70 -9.79
CA ARG A 83 -15.12 -6.61 -9.81
C ARG A 83 -15.65 -5.90 -8.58
N ILE A 84 -16.61 -5.00 -8.82
CA ILE A 84 -17.40 -4.40 -7.75
C ILE A 84 -18.67 -5.22 -7.56
N VAL A 85 -18.90 -5.61 -6.32
CA VAL A 85 -20.13 -6.24 -5.87
C VAL A 85 -20.86 -5.28 -4.93
N LYS A 86 -22.11 -5.00 -5.24
CA LYS A 86 -23.01 -4.24 -4.37
C LYS A 86 -23.88 -5.21 -3.58
N LEU A 87 -23.80 -5.09 -2.26
CA LEU A 87 -24.54 -5.88 -1.29
C LEU A 87 -25.58 -5.01 -0.59
N PHE A 88 -26.79 -5.52 -0.46
CA PHE A 88 -27.92 -4.80 0.14
C PHE A 88 -28.90 -5.82 0.77
N THR A 89 -29.84 -5.36 1.58
CA THR A 89 -30.91 -6.19 2.13
C THR A 89 -32.23 -5.94 1.39
N ARG A 90 -33.17 -6.88 1.46
CA ARG A 90 -34.56 -6.69 0.94
C ARG A 90 -35.30 -5.57 1.66
N GLY A 91 -34.86 -5.19 2.84
CA GLY A 91 -35.32 -4.00 3.54
C GLY A 91 -34.66 -2.74 3.00
N GLU A 92 -35.18 -1.58 3.35
CA GLU A 92 -34.62 -0.31 2.83
C GLU A 92 -33.28 0.08 3.45
N VAL A 93 -32.91 -0.46 4.63
CA VAL A 93 -31.75 -0.04 5.41
C VAL A 93 -30.96 -1.26 5.89
N LEU A 94 -29.62 -1.21 5.77
CA LEU A 94 -28.74 -2.19 6.38
C LEU A 94 -28.76 -2.09 7.92
N PRO A 95 -28.60 -3.21 8.65
CA PRO A 95 -28.34 -3.17 10.08
C PRO A 95 -27.17 -2.24 10.43
N GLN A 96 -27.14 -1.70 11.64
CA GLN A 96 -25.98 -0.92 12.09
C GLN A 96 -24.72 -1.78 12.01
N HIS A 97 -23.66 -1.23 11.40
CA HIS A 97 -22.42 -1.96 11.20
C HIS A 97 -21.19 -1.06 11.35
N ARG A 98 -20.04 -1.68 11.64
CA ARG A 98 -18.76 -1.01 11.83
C ARG A 98 -17.84 -1.12 10.62
N PHE A 99 -18.31 -1.68 9.50
CA PHE A 99 -17.52 -1.72 8.28
C PHE A 99 -17.16 -0.31 7.85
N ARG A 100 -15.89 -0.11 7.61
CA ARG A 100 -15.33 1.14 7.09
C ARG A 100 -14.80 0.88 5.70
N GLN A 101 -14.70 1.93 4.93
CA GLN A 101 -14.04 1.95 3.66
C GLN A 101 -12.58 1.49 3.82
N GLY A 102 -12.17 0.51 2.98
CA GLY A 102 -10.85 -0.10 3.06
C GLY A 102 -10.71 -1.25 4.05
N ASP A 103 -11.77 -1.62 4.80
CA ASP A 103 -11.74 -2.83 5.61
C ASP A 103 -11.66 -4.07 4.71
N MET A 104 -10.80 -5.01 5.09
CA MET A 104 -10.79 -6.35 4.51
C MET A 104 -12.03 -7.10 4.95
N VAL A 105 -12.67 -7.78 4.03
CA VAL A 105 -13.92 -8.50 4.26
C VAL A 105 -13.90 -9.87 3.60
N THR A 106 -14.65 -10.77 4.19
CA THR A 106 -14.87 -12.12 3.69
C THR A 106 -16.34 -12.28 3.32
N LEU A 107 -16.60 -12.58 2.05
CA LEU A 107 -17.94 -12.88 1.53
C LEU A 107 -18.14 -14.37 1.50
N SER A 108 -19.22 -14.85 2.11
CA SER A 108 -19.61 -16.25 2.17
C SER A 108 -21.13 -16.39 2.00
N ARG A 109 -21.63 -17.62 1.83
CA ARG A 109 -23.08 -17.87 1.75
C ARG A 109 -23.68 -18.13 3.12
N LYS A 110 -23.02 -18.95 3.92
CA LYS A 110 -23.51 -19.38 5.24
C LYS A 110 -22.45 -19.26 6.32
N ASN A 111 -21.47 -20.16 6.28
CA ASN A 111 -20.43 -20.27 7.30
C ASN A 111 -19.03 -20.17 6.67
N PRO A 112 -18.33 -19.05 6.88
CA PRO A 112 -17.03 -18.81 6.28
C PRO A 112 -15.95 -19.84 6.71
N LEU A 113 -16.16 -20.54 7.83
CA LEU A 113 -15.24 -21.59 8.29
C LEU A 113 -15.45 -22.95 7.62
N LYS A 114 -16.53 -23.12 6.85
CA LYS A 114 -16.93 -24.43 6.28
C LYS A 114 -17.10 -24.40 4.77
N GLU A 115 -16.86 -23.29 4.12
CA GLU A 115 -17.03 -23.10 2.69
C GLU A 115 -15.93 -22.24 2.08
N ASN A 116 -15.80 -22.30 0.77
CA ASN A 116 -14.89 -21.39 0.05
C ASN A 116 -15.43 -19.97 0.17
N THR A 117 -14.59 -19.09 0.69
CA THR A 117 -14.88 -17.68 0.89
C THR A 117 -14.24 -16.83 -0.20
N ILE A 118 -14.82 -15.66 -0.45
CA ILE A 118 -14.28 -14.68 -1.36
C ILE A 118 -13.79 -13.51 -0.54
N GLU A 119 -12.51 -13.20 -0.66
CA GLU A 119 -11.92 -12.05 -0.03
C GLU A 119 -12.21 -10.78 -0.85
N GLY A 120 -12.36 -9.68 -0.16
CA GLY A 120 -12.60 -8.40 -0.78
C GLY A 120 -12.29 -7.24 0.15
N THR A 121 -12.42 -6.04 -0.39
CA THR A 121 -12.21 -4.78 0.35
C THR A 121 -13.45 -3.90 0.22
N VAL A 122 -13.86 -3.27 1.32
CA VAL A 122 -14.98 -2.33 1.30
C VAL A 122 -14.62 -1.09 0.48
N LEU A 123 -15.31 -0.91 -0.64
CA LEU A 123 -15.15 0.23 -1.54
C LEU A 123 -15.92 1.46 -1.04
N SER A 124 -17.19 1.29 -0.72
CA SER A 124 -18.04 2.36 -0.19
C SER A 124 -19.20 1.79 0.60
N ARG A 125 -19.78 2.61 1.45
CA ARG A 125 -20.95 2.25 2.24
C ARG A 125 -21.98 3.35 2.27
N SER A 126 -23.24 2.95 2.37
CA SER A 126 -24.36 3.84 2.68
C SER A 126 -25.29 3.16 3.67
N ARG A 127 -26.35 3.83 4.09
CA ARG A 127 -27.39 3.20 4.92
C ARG A 127 -28.11 2.04 4.22
N LYS A 128 -28.10 2.01 2.86
CA LYS A 128 -28.87 1.03 2.06
C LYS A 128 -28.02 -0.07 1.44
N PHE A 129 -26.72 0.12 1.32
CA PHE A 129 -25.83 -0.84 0.66
C PHE A 129 -24.38 -0.71 1.13
N ILE A 130 -23.63 -1.79 0.91
CA ILE A 130 -22.18 -1.83 0.95
C ILE A 130 -21.67 -2.26 -0.43
N ARG A 131 -20.63 -1.60 -0.93
CA ARG A 131 -19.89 -2.02 -2.14
C ARG A 131 -18.56 -2.58 -1.71
N ILE A 132 -18.21 -3.71 -2.27
CA ILE A 132 -16.91 -4.34 -2.05
C ILE A 132 -16.24 -4.60 -3.40
N VAL A 133 -14.95 -4.49 -3.43
CA VAL A 133 -14.11 -4.97 -4.53
C VAL A 133 -13.69 -6.39 -4.17
N VAL A 134 -13.81 -7.32 -5.08
CA VAL A 134 -13.51 -8.75 -4.85
C VAL A 134 -12.51 -9.28 -5.86
N ASN A 135 -11.62 -10.16 -5.39
CA ASN A 135 -10.61 -10.79 -6.22
C ASN A 135 -11.19 -11.79 -7.21
N GLU A 136 -12.28 -12.46 -6.82
CA GLU A 136 -12.97 -13.45 -7.63
C GLU A 136 -14.45 -13.12 -7.77
N GLN A 137 -15.02 -13.44 -8.93
CA GLN A 137 -16.43 -13.23 -9.13
C GLN A 137 -17.26 -14.25 -8.33
N PRO A 138 -18.15 -13.79 -7.43
CA PRO A 138 -19.07 -14.66 -6.75
C PRO A 138 -19.99 -15.38 -7.75
N ALA A 139 -19.92 -16.70 -7.80
CA ALA A 139 -20.86 -17.46 -8.60
C ALA A 139 -22.30 -17.23 -8.07
N LYS A 140 -23.23 -16.99 -8.99
CA LYS A 140 -24.66 -16.77 -8.68
C LYS A 140 -24.93 -15.58 -7.74
N ILE A 141 -24.18 -14.51 -7.84
CA ILE A 141 -24.29 -13.34 -6.96
C ILE A 141 -25.72 -12.80 -6.78
N ARG A 142 -26.57 -12.92 -7.82
CA ARG A 142 -27.97 -12.45 -7.81
C ARG A 142 -28.98 -13.48 -7.29
N GLN A 143 -28.59 -14.74 -7.19
CA GLN A 143 -29.51 -15.85 -6.88
C GLN A 143 -29.38 -16.32 -5.45
N ASP A 144 -28.22 -16.16 -4.84
CA ASP A 144 -27.91 -16.59 -3.49
C ASP A 144 -28.01 -15.41 -2.52
N THR A 145 -28.22 -15.73 -1.25
CA THR A 145 -28.04 -14.78 -0.14
C THR A 145 -26.60 -14.87 0.37
N TRP A 146 -26.09 -13.73 0.83
CA TRP A 146 -24.71 -13.58 1.21
C TRP A 146 -24.54 -13.13 2.65
N ARG A 147 -23.43 -13.52 3.21
CA ARG A 147 -22.93 -13.07 4.50
C ARG A 147 -21.62 -12.35 4.27
N LEU A 148 -21.45 -11.20 4.93
CA LEU A 148 -20.24 -10.40 4.89
C LEU A 148 -19.66 -10.30 6.29
N ASP A 149 -18.44 -10.78 6.47
CA ASP A 149 -17.69 -10.74 7.72
C ASP A 149 -16.48 -9.80 7.57
N ARG A 150 -16.10 -9.13 8.67
CA ARG A 150 -14.86 -8.38 8.72
C ARG A 150 -13.70 -9.36 8.87
N GLY A 151 -12.75 -9.33 7.92
CA GLY A 151 -11.57 -10.19 7.86
C GLY A 151 -10.35 -9.62 8.56
N ALA A 152 -9.25 -10.39 8.58
CA ALA A 152 -7.91 -9.95 8.99
C ALA A 152 -7.15 -9.32 7.81
N ASN A 153 -6.21 -8.44 8.11
CA ASN A 153 -5.44 -7.74 7.06
C ASN A 153 -4.13 -8.50 6.72
N ARG A 154 -4.27 -9.72 6.20
CA ARG A 154 -3.15 -10.57 5.85
C ARG A 154 -2.16 -9.93 4.87
N VAL A 155 -2.65 -9.17 3.88
CA VAL A 155 -1.80 -8.53 2.86
C VAL A 155 -0.76 -7.60 3.47
N ALA A 156 -1.09 -6.87 4.54
CA ALA A 156 -0.13 -6.00 5.21
C ALA A 156 1.00 -6.81 5.86
N HIS A 157 0.65 -7.90 6.53
CA HIS A 157 1.62 -8.79 7.19
C HIS A 157 2.52 -9.49 6.18
N ASP A 158 1.96 -10.00 5.08
CA ASP A 158 2.74 -10.63 4.01
C ASP A 158 3.74 -9.62 3.38
N ARG A 159 3.33 -8.37 3.17
CA ARG A 159 4.22 -7.31 2.65
C ARG A 159 5.33 -6.94 3.64
N MET A 160 5.04 -6.86 4.92
CA MET A 160 6.04 -6.63 5.97
C MET A 160 7.05 -7.78 6.05
N ALA A 161 6.59 -9.02 6.00
CA ALA A 161 7.45 -10.20 5.99
C ALA A 161 8.36 -10.22 4.75
N THR A 162 7.81 -9.97 3.58
CA THR A 162 8.60 -9.88 2.33
C THR A 162 9.67 -8.79 2.39
N ALA A 163 9.34 -7.62 2.95
CA ALA A 163 10.30 -6.53 3.10
C ALA A 163 11.41 -6.88 4.09
N LEU A 164 11.07 -7.56 5.18
CA LEU A 164 12.05 -8.03 6.15
C LEU A 164 12.98 -9.07 5.52
N GLU A 165 12.46 -10.04 4.77
CA GLU A 165 13.25 -11.01 4.01
C GLU A 165 14.17 -10.31 2.99
N ALA A 166 13.65 -9.33 2.24
CA ALA A 166 14.41 -8.55 1.28
C ALA A 166 15.57 -7.79 1.93
N LEU A 167 15.42 -7.25 3.14
CA LEU A 167 16.48 -6.56 3.88
C LEU A 167 17.65 -7.50 4.19
N PHE A 168 17.39 -8.79 4.41
CA PHE A 168 18.41 -9.78 4.81
C PHE A 168 18.89 -10.67 3.65
N SER A 169 18.28 -10.57 2.44
CA SER A 169 18.77 -11.29 1.28
C SER A 169 20.14 -10.77 0.84
N GLU A 170 20.97 -11.64 0.28
CA GLU A 170 22.33 -11.30 -0.19
C GLU A 170 22.32 -10.23 -1.29
N GLU A 171 21.28 -10.20 -2.12
CA GLU A 171 21.15 -9.28 -3.25
C GLU A 171 20.65 -7.89 -2.85
N SER A 172 20.04 -7.75 -1.67
CA SER A 172 19.44 -6.50 -1.27
C SER A 172 20.35 -5.67 -0.39
N ALA A 173 20.58 -4.47 -0.83
CA ALA A 173 20.89 -3.30 -0.04
C ALA A 173 21.79 -3.51 1.19
N THR A 174 22.96 -4.15 1.04
CA THR A 174 23.98 -4.18 2.10
C THR A 174 24.18 -2.80 2.72
N ALA A 175 24.21 -1.75 1.90
CA ALA A 175 24.33 -0.38 2.35
C ALA A 175 23.14 0.11 3.22
N LEU A 176 21.91 -0.32 2.92
CA LEU A 176 20.74 0.03 3.75
C LEU A 176 20.77 -0.73 5.09
N ARG A 177 21.13 -2.00 5.05
CA ARG A 177 21.28 -2.84 6.26
C ARG A 177 22.38 -2.28 7.18
N GLU A 178 23.52 -1.87 6.62
CA GLU A 178 24.60 -1.24 7.36
C GLU A 178 24.14 0.07 8.01
N LEU A 179 23.35 0.88 7.32
CA LEU A 179 22.77 2.13 7.86
C LEU A 179 21.79 1.84 9.01
N ILE A 180 20.90 0.87 8.84
CA ILE A 180 19.87 0.54 9.85
C ILE A 180 20.51 -0.04 11.12
N PHE A 181 21.51 -0.91 11.00
CA PHE A 181 22.16 -1.54 12.14
C PHE A 181 23.36 -0.78 12.69
N GLY A 182 23.58 0.46 12.25
CA GLY A 182 24.64 1.32 12.79
C GLY A 182 26.06 0.78 12.54
N GLN A 183 26.26 -0.04 11.50
CA GLN A 183 27.58 -0.58 11.13
C GLN A 183 28.43 0.42 10.34
N VAL A 184 27.82 1.52 9.92
CA VAL A 184 28.48 2.59 9.18
C VAL A 184 28.85 3.72 10.13
N ARG A 185 30.10 4.15 10.12
CA ARG A 185 30.54 5.29 10.92
C ARG A 185 29.87 6.57 10.42
N ASP A 186 29.55 7.50 11.32
CA ASP A 186 28.89 8.76 11.02
C ASP A 186 29.52 9.53 9.83
N MET A 187 30.84 9.45 9.67
CA MET A 187 31.55 10.09 8.56
C MET A 187 31.23 9.47 7.18
N GLU A 188 30.91 8.16 7.12
CA GLU A 188 30.57 7.49 5.87
C GLU A 188 29.13 7.78 5.44
N ILE A 189 28.23 8.00 6.40
CA ILE A 189 26.85 8.45 6.16
C ILE A 189 26.83 9.84 5.50
N SER A 190 27.71 10.74 5.96
CA SER A 190 27.86 12.09 5.41
C SER A 190 28.67 12.14 4.10
N ALA A 191 29.68 11.27 3.96
CA ALA A 191 30.64 11.33 2.85
C ALA A 191 30.15 10.71 1.54
N SER A 192 29.15 9.85 1.57
CA SER A 192 28.58 9.26 0.33
C SER A 192 27.65 10.26 -0.36
N ARG A 193 28.21 11.32 -0.90
CA ARG A 193 27.48 12.21 -1.82
C ARG A 193 27.04 11.42 -3.04
N PRO A 194 25.75 11.45 -3.42
CA PRO A 194 25.39 10.97 -4.74
C PRO A 194 26.18 11.77 -5.77
N ALA A 195 26.87 11.10 -6.67
CA ALA A 195 27.79 11.70 -7.64
C ALA A 195 27.21 12.87 -8.47
N ASN A 196 25.88 13.04 -8.44
CA ASN A 196 25.16 14.08 -9.17
C ASN A 196 24.43 15.12 -8.29
N LEU A 197 24.27 14.91 -6.98
CA LEU A 197 23.54 15.87 -6.13
C LEU A 197 24.38 17.11 -5.76
N GLY A 198 25.70 17.08 -5.79
CA GLY A 198 26.53 18.26 -5.52
C GLY A 198 26.35 19.39 -6.55
N GLY A 199 26.07 19.06 -7.81
CA GLY A 199 25.68 20.04 -8.84
C GLY A 199 24.22 20.51 -8.68
N ILE A 200 23.38 19.64 -8.17
CA ILE A 200 21.97 19.87 -7.87
C ILE A 200 21.83 20.85 -6.70
N GLN A 201 22.59 20.65 -5.62
CA GLN A 201 22.58 21.54 -4.45
C GLN A 201 22.97 22.98 -4.81
N LYS A 202 24.02 23.18 -5.62
CA LYS A 202 24.39 24.53 -6.10
C LYS A 202 23.29 25.16 -6.95
N ARG A 203 22.61 24.37 -7.82
CA ARG A 203 21.48 24.86 -8.62
C ARG A 203 20.25 25.14 -7.78
N LEU A 204 19.94 24.29 -6.77
CA LEU A 204 18.80 24.47 -5.86
C LEU A 204 18.98 25.68 -4.97
N MET A 205 20.18 25.91 -4.44
CA MET A 205 20.49 27.14 -3.69
C MET A 205 20.49 28.40 -4.56
N ALA A 206 20.86 28.26 -5.85
CA ALA A 206 20.82 29.37 -6.80
C ALA A 206 19.40 29.61 -7.37
N GLN A 207 18.53 28.60 -7.39
CA GLN A 207 17.16 28.67 -7.89
C GLN A 207 16.11 28.74 -6.78
N SER A 208 16.50 28.82 -5.51
CA SER A 208 15.57 29.10 -4.42
C SER A 208 15.05 30.53 -4.55
N GLU A 209 14.21 30.73 -5.58
CA GLU A 209 13.55 32.02 -5.85
C GLU A 209 12.64 32.48 -4.71
N HIS A 210 12.44 31.65 -3.68
CA HIS A 210 11.70 31.99 -2.48
C HIS A 210 12.38 31.51 -1.20
N PRO A 211 13.55 32.10 -0.80
CA PRO A 211 14.15 31.81 0.50
C PRO A 211 13.24 32.19 1.68
N GLY A 212 12.16 32.94 1.45
CA GLY A 212 11.21 33.35 2.48
C GLY A 212 10.16 32.29 2.87
N MET A 213 10.13 31.10 2.22
CA MET A 213 9.16 30.06 2.54
C MET A 213 9.62 29.03 3.58
N LEU A 214 10.91 28.89 3.84
CA LEU A 214 11.48 28.06 4.88
C LEU A 214 12.15 28.93 5.94
N ASN A 215 11.89 28.63 7.21
CA ASN A 215 12.64 29.26 8.28
C ASN A 215 14.08 28.70 8.37
N SER A 216 14.92 29.23 9.26
CA SER A 216 16.33 28.84 9.36
C SER A 216 16.51 27.34 9.65
N SER A 217 15.75 26.78 10.59
CA SER A 217 15.85 25.37 10.95
C SER A 217 15.32 24.42 9.84
N GLN A 218 14.26 24.83 9.13
CA GLN A 218 13.75 24.12 7.97
C GLN A 218 14.74 24.17 6.81
N SER A 219 15.41 25.30 6.60
CA SER A 219 16.44 25.44 5.56
C SER A 219 17.67 24.58 5.86
N GLU A 220 18.06 24.47 7.12
CA GLU A 220 19.12 23.58 7.55
C GLU A 220 18.76 22.12 7.34
N ALA A 221 17.55 21.69 7.74
CA ALA A 221 17.04 20.34 7.52
C ALA A 221 16.99 20.00 6.02
N PHE A 222 16.50 20.93 5.20
CA PHE A 222 16.50 20.80 3.74
C PHE A 222 17.90 20.60 3.17
N ALA A 223 18.87 21.41 3.58
CA ALA A 223 20.26 21.33 3.12
C ALA A 223 20.88 19.97 3.50
N LYS A 224 20.68 19.51 4.74
CA LYS A 224 21.16 18.21 5.20
C LYS A 224 20.52 17.06 4.42
N ALA A 225 19.22 17.10 4.14
CA ALA A 225 18.55 16.10 3.34
C ALA A 225 19.07 16.02 1.90
N MET A 226 19.62 17.13 1.36
CA MET A 226 20.27 17.13 0.05
C MET A 226 21.69 16.55 0.07
N GLU A 227 22.34 16.51 1.22
CA GLU A 227 23.75 16.10 1.37
C GLU A 227 23.91 14.69 1.90
N CYS A 228 23.03 14.25 2.80
CA CYS A 228 23.15 13.00 3.53
C CYS A 228 22.35 11.86 2.88
N ARG A 229 22.87 10.64 2.96
CA ARG A 229 22.15 9.44 2.54
C ARG A 229 20.97 9.12 3.45
N LEU A 230 21.09 9.38 4.73
CA LEU A 230 20.04 9.25 5.73
C LEU A 230 19.89 10.56 6.48
N SER A 231 18.68 11.10 6.52
CA SER A 231 18.34 12.33 7.23
C SER A 231 17.13 12.10 8.12
N LEU A 232 17.30 12.37 9.40
CA LEU A 232 16.22 12.32 10.38
C LEU A 232 15.80 13.75 10.74
N ILE A 233 14.57 14.15 10.35
CA ILE A 233 14.01 15.47 10.60
C ILE A 233 12.99 15.35 11.71
N GLN A 234 13.33 15.84 12.89
CA GLN A 234 12.46 15.84 14.05
C GLN A 234 11.91 17.22 14.34
N GLY A 235 10.66 17.29 14.77
CA GLY A 235 10.04 18.53 15.21
C GLY A 235 8.68 18.30 15.86
N PRO A 236 8.27 19.17 16.80
CA PRO A 236 6.94 19.13 17.39
C PRO A 236 5.82 19.28 16.35
N PRO A 237 4.56 18.96 16.71
CA PRO A 237 3.42 19.26 15.86
C PRO A 237 3.37 20.76 15.47
N GLY A 238 2.99 21.06 14.23
CA GLY A 238 2.87 22.44 13.73
C GLY A 238 4.17 23.13 13.31
N THR A 239 5.33 22.48 13.41
CA THR A 239 6.62 23.07 12.99
C THR A 239 6.88 23.02 11.48
N GLY A 240 5.95 22.51 10.69
CA GLY A 240 6.06 22.43 9.23
C GLY A 240 6.93 21.31 8.70
N LYS A 241 7.00 20.15 9.39
CA LYS A 241 7.72 18.96 8.89
C LYS A 241 7.28 18.55 7.49
N THR A 242 5.98 18.35 7.28
CA THR A 242 5.41 17.99 5.96
C THR A 242 5.68 19.07 4.92
N HIS A 243 5.63 20.36 5.30
CA HIS A 243 5.98 21.47 4.42
C HIS A 243 7.45 21.42 3.96
N THR A 244 8.37 21.06 4.85
CA THR A 244 9.79 20.84 4.53
C THR A 244 9.96 19.59 3.66
N ALA A 245 9.28 18.49 4.00
CA ALA A 245 9.29 17.24 3.25
C ALA A 245 8.84 17.43 1.79
N VAL A 246 7.74 18.14 1.56
CA VAL A 246 7.24 18.47 0.22
C VAL A 246 8.27 19.25 -0.60
N ARG A 247 9.02 20.18 0.02
CA ARG A 247 10.07 20.93 -0.68
C ARG A 247 11.29 20.09 -1.01
N ILE A 248 11.67 19.17 -0.14
CA ILE A 248 12.73 18.18 -0.41
C ILE A 248 12.33 17.34 -1.64
N LEU A 249 11.11 16.80 -1.64
CA LEU A 249 10.58 16.00 -2.75
C LEU A 249 10.51 16.81 -4.06
N ALA A 250 10.01 18.04 -4.00
CA ALA A 250 9.93 18.92 -5.16
C ALA A 250 11.31 19.28 -5.71
N ALA A 251 12.29 19.48 -4.83
CA ALA A 251 13.66 19.71 -5.20
C ALA A 251 14.27 18.51 -5.92
N TRP A 252 14.10 17.31 -5.41
CA TRP A 252 14.53 16.09 -6.06
C TRP A 252 13.87 15.92 -7.43
N ALA A 253 12.55 16.10 -7.53
CA ALA A 253 11.80 15.98 -8.77
C ALA A 253 12.26 16.95 -9.86
N ARG A 254 12.43 18.25 -9.52
CA ARG A 254 12.87 19.28 -10.46
C ARG A 254 14.28 19.06 -11.01
N ASN A 255 15.11 18.37 -10.26
CA ASN A 255 16.48 18.05 -10.68
C ASN A 255 16.61 16.72 -11.44
N GLY A 256 15.49 16.10 -11.79
CA GLY A 256 15.48 14.83 -12.51
C GLY A 256 16.05 13.68 -11.68
N ALA A 257 16.07 13.81 -10.37
CA ALA A 257 16.47 12.76 -9.45
C ALA A 257 15.28 11.83 -9.21
N GLY A 258 14.98 10.95 -10.11
CA GLY A 258 13.85 10.04 -10.00
C GLY A 258 14.19 8.61 -10.39
N PRO A 259 13.27 7.67 -10.19
CA PRO A 259 11.95 7.82 -9.56
C PRO A 259 12.01 8.03 -8.04
N ILE A 260 11.07 8.81 -7.51
CA ILE A 260 10.99 9.17 -6.09
C ILE A 260 9.77 8.50 -5.47
N LEU A 261 9.93 7.93 -4.27
CA LEU A 261 8.85 7.36 -3.49
C LEU A 261 8.62 8.19 -2.22
N ALA A 262 7.43 8.78 -2.11
CA ALA A 262 6.99 9.53 -0.95
C ALA A 262 5.96 8.69 -0.18
N VAL A 263 6.24 8.38 1.08
CA VAL A 263 5.37 7.51 1.87
C VAL A 263 5.07 8.08 3.24
N ALA A 264 3.95 7.62 3.82
CA ALA A 264 3.60 7.82 5.22
C ALA A 264 2.78 6.60 5.68
N ASP A 265 2.59 6.43 6.98
CA ASP A 265 1.78 5.34 7.48
C ASP A 265 0.28 5.55 7.19
N SER A 266 -0.24 6.74 7.40
CA SER A 266 -1.65 7.06 7.22
C SER A 266 -1.97 7.61 5.82
N ASN A 267 -3.19 7.32 5.34
CA ASN A 267 -3.69 7.89 4.08
C ASN A 267 -3.75 9.42 4.12
N VAL A 268 -4.09 10.00 5.28
CA VAL A 268 -4.19 11.46 5.45
C VAL A 268 -2.82 12.13 5.28
N ALA A 269 -1.77 11.55 5.85
CA ALA A 269 -0.41 12.08 5.70
C ALA A 269 0.08 11.99 4.25
N VAL A 270 -0.20 10.88 3.56
CA VAL A 270 0.14 10.75 2.13
C VAL A 270 -0.64 11.76 1.27
N ASP A 271 -1.91 12.00 1.58
CA ASP A 271 -2.73 12.98 0.87
C ASP A 271 -2.20 14.41 1.09
N ASN A 272 -1.70 14.74 2.28
CA ASN A 272 -1.06 16.03 2.56
C ASN A 272 0.25 16.20 1.76
N LEU A 273 1.07 15.15 1.62
CA LEU A 273 2.25 15.17 0.76
C LEU A 273 1.87 15.39 -0.70
N LEU A 274 0.88 14.66 -1.20
CA LEU A 274 0.39 14.78 -2.57
C LEU A 274 -0.11 16.20 -2.87
N GLU A 275 -0.98 16.74 -2.00
CA GLU A 275 -1.54 18.08 -2.12
C GLU A 275 -0.42 19.13 -2.24
N GLY A 276 0.55 19.11 -1.31
CA GLY A 276 1.67 20.05 -1.35
C GLY A 276 2.57 19.89 -2.59
N LEU A 277 2.73 18.66 -3.13
CA LEU A 277 3.48 18.44 -4.36
C LEU A 277 2.74 19.00 -5.58
N LEU A 278 1.44 18.80 -5.67
CA LEU A 278 0.60 19.33 -6.76
C LEU A 278 0.58 20.87 -6.75
N GLU A 279 0.49 21.49 -5.57
CA GLU A 279 0.59 22.96 -5.41
C GLU A 279 1.92 23.52 -5.93
N LEU A 280 2.99 22.75 -5.82
CA LEU A 280 4.30 23.11 -6.36
C LEU A 280 4.50 22.73 -7.84
N GLY A 281 3.46 22.23 -8.51
CA GLY A 281 3.49 21.83 -9.91
C GLY A 281 4.30 20.53 -10.19
N VAL A 282 4.52 19.70 -9.18
CA VAL A 282 5.20 18.40 -9.33
C VAL A 282 4.21 17.38 -9.85
N LYS A 283 4.60 16.60 -10.87
CA LYS A 283 3.81 15.49 -11.38
C LYS A 283 3.87 14.32 -10.40
N ALA A 284 2.95 14.32 -9.45
CA ALA A 284 2.83 13.30 -8.43
C ALA A 284 1.59 12.42 -8.66
N ILE A 285 1.72 11.13 -8.36
CA ILE A 285 0.64 10.16 -8.46
C ILE A 285 0.40 9.45 -7.15
N ARG A 286 -0.87 9.22 -6.80
CA ARG A 286 -1.30 8.52 -5.60
C ARG A 286 -1.60 7.05 -5.91
N LEU A 287 -0.84 6.14 -5.30
CA LEU A 287 -1.16 4.71 -5.31
C LEU A 287 -2.03 4.34 -4.11
N GLY A 288 -2.94 3.45 -4.34
CA GLY A 288 -3.89 2.94 -3.36
C GLY A 288 -5.33 3.11 -3.83
N GLN A 289 -6.26 2.64 -3.01
CA GLN A 289 -7.68 2.66 -3.36
C GLN A 289 -8.18 4.12 -3.38
N PRO A 290 -8.77 4.61 -4.50
CA PRO A 290 -9.21 5.99 -4.64
C PRO A 290 -10.17 6.46 -3.56
N VAL A 291 -10.85 5.50 -2.98
CA VAL A 291 -11.84 5.66 -1.93
C VAL A 291 -11.21 6.08 -0.60
N LYS A 292 -9.94 5.75 -0.39
CA LYS A 292 -9.15 6.16 0.78
C LYS A 292 -8.47 7.51 0.56
N VAL A 293 -8.60 8.09 -0.63
CA VAL A 293 -7.99 9.36 -1.02
C VAL A 293 -9.01 10.48 -0.88
N ARG A 294 -8.57 11.64 -0.42
CA ARG A 294 -9.38 12.85 -0.31
C ARG A 294 -10.01 13.18 -1.67
N GLU A 295 -11.27 13.61 -1.67
CA GLU A 295 -12.05 13.81 -2.91
C GLU A 295 -11.35 14.75 -3.90
N SER A 296 -10.79 15.85 -3.42
CA SER A 296 -10.06 16.84 -4.22
C SER A 296 -8.77 16.30 -4.89
N LEU A 297 -8.26 15.17 -4.43
CA LEU A 297 -7.01 14.56 -4.92
C LEU A 297 -7.24 13.30 -5.76
N ARG A 298 -8.50 12.89 -5.98
CA ARG A 298 -8.82 11.65 -6.69
C ARG A 298 -8.36 11.63 -8.13
N GLU A 299 -8.34 12.76 -8.81
CA GLU A 299 -7.85 12.90 -10.19
C GLU A 299 -6.35 12.54 -10.30
N SER A 300 -5.59 12.74 -9.23
CA SER A 300 -4.17 12.35 -9.17
C SER A 300 -3.94 10.91 -8.69
N THR A 301 -4.98 10.08 -8.65
CA THR A 301 -4.81 8.65 -8.35
C THR A 301 -4.47 7.88 -9.61
N MET A 302 -3.72 6.78 -9.46
CA MET A 302 -3.47 5.81 -10.54
C MET A 302 -4.77 5.46 -11.27
N ALA A 303 -5.80 5.34 -10.51
CA ALA A 303 -7.12 4.99 -10.93
C ALA A 303 -7.75 5.98 -11.90
N ALA A 304 -7.77 7.25 -11.54
CA ALA A 304 -8.30 8.30 -12.40
C ALA A 304 -7.45 8.48 -13.66
N GLN A 305 -6.13 8.42 -13.52
CA GLN A 305 -5.21 8.50 -14.65
C GLN A 305 -5.39 7.33 -15.65
N MET A 306 -5.75 6.14 -15.16
CA MET A 306 -6.12 5.01 -16.03
C MET A 306 -7.39 5.26 -16.83
N GLU A 307 -8.40 5.94 -16.23
CA GLU A 307 -9.66 6.28 -16.93
C GLU A 307 -9.44 7.36 -18.01
N GLU A 308 -8.50 8.26 -17.81
CA GLU A 308 -8.16 9.34 -18.74
C GLU A 308 -7.09 8.96 -19.77
N HIS A 309 -6.54 7.75 -19.67
CA HIS A 309 -5.44 7.32 -20.54
C HIS A 309 -5.91 7.10 -21.98
N HIS A 310 -5.08 7.50 -22.96
CA HIS A 310 -5.42 7.42 -24.39
C HIS A 310 -5.76 6.00 -24.90
N LEU A 311 -5.28 4.94 -24.23
CA LEU A 311 -5.63 3.55 -24.55
C LEU A 311 -6.92 3.06 -23.87
N ARG A 312 -7.63 3.92 -23.14
CA ARG A 312 -8.83 3.53 -22.39
C ARG A 312 -9.94 3.04 -23.30
N GLU A 313 -10.20 3.74 -24.40
CA GLU A 313 -11.22 3.36 -25.40
C GLU A 313 -10.95 1.97 -26.00
N ASP A 314 -9.69 1.63 -26.27
CA ASP A 314 -9.30 0.32 -26.78
C ASP A 314 -9.60 -0.79 -25.76
N VAL A 315 -9.30 -0.54 -24.48
CA VAL A 315 -9.60 -1.46 -23.39
C VAL A 315 -11.10 -1.67 -23.26
N ASP A 316 -11.91 -0.62 -23.25
CA ASP A 316 -13.37 -0.70 -23.13
C ASP A 316 -14.00 -1.44 -24.32
N THR A 317 -13.50 -1.20 -25.52
CA THR A 317 -13.92 -1.92 -26.72
C THR A 317 -13.62 -3.42 -26.60
N LEU A 318 -12.42 -3.80 -26.20
CA LEU A 318 -12.04 -5.20 -26.01
C LEU A 318 -12.85 -5.88 -24.90
N ILE A 319 -13.11 -5.18 -23.80
CA ILE A 319 -13.96 -5.67 -22.70
C ILE A 319 -15.38 -5.94 -23.24
N GLY A 320 -15.98 -4.98 -23.99
CA GLY A 320 -17.29 -5.14 -24.59
C GLY A 320 -17.38 -6.36 -25.51
N LEU A 321 -16.40 -6.53 -26.41
CA LEU A 321 -16.33 -7.68 -27.31
C LEU A 321 -16.22 -9.01 -26.56
N ASN A 322 -15.41 -9.06 -25.51
CA ASN A 322 -15.25 -10.26 -24.68
C ASN A 322 -16.50 -10.59 -23.86
N GLU A 323 -17.20 -9.58 -23.36
CA GLU A 323 -18.46 -9.77 -22.65
C GLU A 323 -19.56 -10.29 -23.58
N ASP A 324 -19.67 -9.75 -24.79
CA ASP A 324 -20.62 -10.21 -25.80
C ASP A 324 -20.34 -11.63 -26.26
N ALA A 325 -19.06 -11.98 -26.47
CA ALA A 325 -18.65 -13.35 -26.76
C ALA A 325 -18.99 -14.30 -25.59
N SER A 326 -18.79 -13.85 -24.36
CA SER A 326 -19.12 -14.60 -23.14
C SER A 326 -20.62 -14.82 -22.97
N ARG A 327 -21.46 -13.84 -23.36
CA ARG A 327 -22.92 -13.96 -23.33
C ARG A 327 -23.43 -14.98 -24.37
N ARG A 328 -22.78 -15.07 -25.53
CA ARG A 328 -23.13 -16.04 -26.60
C ARG A 328 -22.63 -17.46 -26.32
N LEU A 329 -21.64 -17.63 -25.46
CA LEU A 329 -20.99 -18.91 -25.18
C LEU A 329 -21.94 -20.06 -24.77
N PRO A 330 -23.01 -19.86 -23.97
CA PRO A 330 -23.95 -20.92 -23.63
C PRO A 330 -24.72 -21.48 -24.81
N SER A 331 -24.91 -20.72 -25.89
CA SER A 331 -25.65 -21.14 -27.09
C SER A 331 -24.80 -21.97 -28.07
N LEU A 332 -23.47 -21.92 -27.93
CA LEU A 332 -22.52 -22.62 -28.80
C LEU A 332 -22.30 -24.06 -28.35
N LYS A 333 -22.01 -24.96 -29.32
CA LYS A 333 -21.78 -26.40 -29.08
C LYS A 333 -20.48 -26.87 -29.71
N GLY A 334 -19.94 -27.95 -29.18
CA GLY A 334 -18.82 -28.69 -29.76
C GLY A 334 -17.58 -27.83 -30.03
N LYS A 335 -17.04 -27.89 -31.25
CA LYS A 335 -15.81 -27.24 -31.66
C LYS A 335 -15.90 -25.73 -31.62
N GLU A 336 -17.07 -25.16 -31.96
CA GLU A 336 -17.32 -23.70 -31.92
C GLU A 336 -17.22 -23.14 -30.50
N LYS A 337 -17.77 -23.84 -29.51
CA LYS A 337 -17.65 -23.46 -28.11
C LYS A 337 -16.19 -23.45 -27.62
N GLY A 338 -15.41 -24.47 -28.09
CA GLY A 338 -13.98 -24.54 -27.77
C GLY A 338 -13.16 -23.40 -28.39
N LEU A 339 -13.50 -22.96 -29.60
CA LEU A 339 -12.88 -21.81 -30.26
C LEU A 339 -13.23 -20.51 -29.52
N ALA A 340 -14.51 -20.30 -29.24
CA ALA A 340 -14.98 -19.12 -28.53
C ALA A 340 -14.34 -18.96 -27.13
N HIS A 341 -14.17 -20.06 -26.39
CA HIS A 341 -13.44 -20.03 -25.11
C HIS A 341 -11.98 -19.58 -25.27
N ARG A 342 -11.29 -20.03 -26.31
CA ARG A 342 -9.90 -19.62 -26.58
C ARG A 342 -9.82 -18.15 -26.94
N ASP A 343 -10.74 -17.65 -27.75
CA ASP A 343 -10.77 -16.26 -28.19
C ASP A 343 -11.10 -15.33 -27.02
N ILE A 344 -12.06 -15.67 -26.16
CA ILE A 344 -12.35 -14.94 -24.93
C ILE A 344 -11.11 -14.89 -24.01
N LYS A 345 -10.44 -16.05 -23.82
CA LYS A 345 -9.22 -16.08 -23.00
C LYS A 345 -8.11 -15.20 -23.59
N ARG A 346 -7.96 -15.19 -24.92
CA ARG A 346 -7.00 -14.31 -25.61
C ARG A 346 -7.36 -12.85 -25.45
N GLY A 347 -8.63 -12.50 -25.62
CA GLY A 347 -9.11 -11.13 -25.42
C GLY A 347 -8.87 -10.61 -24.00
N TRP A 348 -9.15 -11.40 -22.96
CA TRP A 348 -8.83 -11.00 -21.58
C TRP A 348 -7.33 -10.90 -21.31
N LYS A 349 -6.51 -11.70 -21.99
CA LYS A 349 -5.05 -11.55 -21.90
C LYS A 349 -4.59 -10.24 -22.54
N GLU A 350 -5.20 -9.84 -23.65
CA GLU A 350 -4.89 -8.58 -24.33
C GLU A 350 -5.32 -7.37 -23.50
N VAL A 351 -6.52 -7.39 -22.92
CA VAL A 351 -6.98 -6.36 -21.98
C VAL A 351 -5.95 -6.15 -20.87
N ARG A 352 -5.53 -7.23 -20.21
CA ARG A 352 -4.50 -7.13 -19.13
C ARG A 352 -3.17 -6.57 -19.64
N ARG A 353 -2.76 -6.93 -20.87
CA ARG A 353 -1.52 -6.42 -21.47
C ARG A 353 -1.60 -4.90 -21.64
N ILE A 354 -2.71 -4.40 -22.19
CA ILE A 354 -2.91 -2.96 -22.42
C ILE A 354 -3.03 -2.23 -21.09
N GLU A 355 -3.79 -2.75 -20.13
CA GLU A 355 -3.88 -2.16 -18.79
C GLU A 355 -2.52 -2.07 -18.08
N ASN A 356 -1.66 -3.10 -18.21
CA ASN A 356 -0.31 -3.04 -17.66
C ASN A 356 0.54 -1.97 -18.36
N GLN A 357 0.44 -1.88 -19.69
CA GLN A 357 1.10 -0.82 -20.43
C GLN A 357 0.66 0.57 -19.96
N MET A 358 -0.64 0.81 -19.81
CA MET A 358 -1.17 2.07 -19.28
C MET A 358 -0.60 2.39 -17.89
N ARG A 359 -0.54 1.40 -17.00
CA ARG A 359 0.05 1.58 -15.65
C ARG A 359 1.53 1.94 -15.72
N ASP A 360 2.28 1.27 -16.59
CA ASP A 360 3.70 1.55 -16.77
C ASP A 360 3.92 2.95 -17.32
N ASP A 361 3.17 3.35 -18.33
CA ASP A 361 3.22 4.69 -18.94
C ASP A 361 2.93 5.78 -17.89
N ILE A 362 1.90 5.60 -17.06
CA ILE A 362 1.55 6.54 -16.00
C ILE A 362 2.67 6.65 -14.96
N LEU A 363 3.22 5.51 -14.52
CA LEU A 363 4.29 5.49 -13.54
C LEU A 363 5.61 6.06 -14.07
N GLU A 364 5.89 5.92 -15.35
CA GLU A 364 7.07 6.50 -15.99
C GLU A 364 6.99 8.02 -16.12
N HIS A 365 5.79 8.57 -16.31
CA HIS A 365 5.56 10.00 -16.39
C HIS A 365 5.47 10.69 -15.01
N ALA A 366 5.29 9.93 -13.94
CA ALA A 366 5.25 10.46 -12.58
C ALA A 366 6.66 10.76 -12.08
N GLN A 367 6.88 11.97 -11.55
CA GLN A 367 8.12 12.35 -10.88
C GLN A 367 8.18 11.81 -9.46
N VAL A 368 7.03 11.81 -8.78
CA VAL A 368 6.89 11.32 -7.40
C VAL A 368 5.71 10.36 -7.30
N ILE A 369 5.95 9.21 -6.71
CA ILE A 369 4.90 8.25 -6.39
C ILE A 369 4.58 8.36 -4.90
N CYS A 370 3.32 8.63 -4.57
CA CYS A 370 2.83 8.77 -3.20
C CYS A 370 2.04 7.51 -2.80
N ALA A 371 2.42 6.86 -1.69
CA ALA A 371 1.77 5.65 -1.19
C ALA A 371 1.79 5.59 0.34
N THR A 372 0.95 4.72 0.95
CA THR A 372 1.20 4.35 2.34
C THR A 372 2.41 3.43 2.42
N CYS A 373 3.05 3.30 3.59
CA CYS A 373 4.18 2.38 3.79
C CYS A 373 3.82 0.96 3.29
N VAL A 374 2.68 0.43 3.73
CA VAL A 374 2.16 -0.86 3.26
C VAL A 374 1.77 -0.82 1.77
N GLY A 375 1.25 0.32 1.29
CA GLY A 375 0.90 0.53 -0.12
C GLY A 375 2.09 0.47 -1.06
N ALA A 376 3.28 0.86 -0.59
CA ALA A 376 4.53 0.74 -1.35
C ALA A 376 4.92 -0.71 -1.68
N GLY A 377 4.36 -1.68 -0.96
CA GLY A 377 4.51 -3.12 -1.25
C GLY A 377 3.57 -3.65 -2.33
N ASP A 378 2.90 -2.79 -3.08
CA ASP A 378 2.04 -3.21 -4.19
C ASP A 378 2.83 -3.87 -5.32
N LEU A 379 2.23 -4.89 -5.96
CA LEU A 379 2.83 -5.60 -7.10
C LEU A 379 3.19 -4.66 -8.26
N LEU A 380 2.47 -3.55 -8.42
CA LEU A 380 2.78 -2.52 -9.42
C LEU A 380 4.17 -1.92 -9.25
N LEU A 381 4.72 -1.95 -8.03
CA LEU A 381 6.04 -1.43 -7.72
C LEU A 381 7.10 -2.54 -7.52
N GLU A 382 6.78 -3.79 -7.75
CA GLU A 382 7.68 -4.93 -7.47
C GLU A 382 8.96 -4.86 -8.29
N SER A 383 8.85 -4.58 -9.58
CA SER A 383 9.98 -4.47 -10.50
C SER A 383 10.70 -3.11 -10.48
N ARG A 384 10.14 -2.12 -9.76
CA ARG A 384 10.65 -0.75 -9.74
C ARG A 384 11.62 -0.54 -8.58
N ARG A 385 12.58 0.34 -8.79
CA ARG A 385 13.56 0.75 -7.77
C ARG A 385 13.47 2.25 -7.55
N PHE A 386 13.47 2.65 -6.28
CA PHE A 386 13.35 4.03 -5.85
C PHE A 386 14.60 4.44 -5.09
N PRO A 387 15.58 5.07 -5.76
CA PRO A 387 16.80 5.51 -5.10
C PRO A 387 16.54 6.59 -4.05
N LEU A 388 15.45 7.31 -4.17
CA LEU A 388 15.04 8.37 -3.25
C LEU A 388 13.72 7.99 -2.59
N VAL A 389 13.74 7.87 -1.27
CA VAL A 389 12.56 7.55 -0.45
C VAL A 389 12.42 8.61 0.62
N LEU A 390 11.24 9.19 0.77
CA LEU A 390 10.92 10.08 1.87
C LEU A 390 9.74 9.50 2.65
N LEU A 391 9.91 9.38 3.96
CA LEU A 391 8.93 8.84 4.90
C LEU A 391 8.45 9.95 5.83
N ASP A 392 7.23 10.44 5.63
CA ASP A 392 6.61 11.42 6.52
C ASP A 392 5.89 10.72 7.67
N GLU A 393 5.84 11.36 8.84
CA GLU A 393 5.27 10.79 10.07
C GLU A 393 5.85 9.40 10.43
N ALA A 394 7.17 9.23 10.22
CA ALA A 394 7.87 7.94 10.38
C ALA A 394 7.66 7.31 11.76
N THR A 395 7.47 8.12 12.80
CA THR A 395 7.23 7.65 14.17
C THR A 395 5.87 6.99 14.38
N GLN A 396 4.95 7.09 13.44
CA GLN A 396 3.64 6.42 13.47
C GLN A 396 3.68 5.04 12.80
N ALA A 397 4.67 4.79 11.94
CA ALA A 397 4.83 3.51 11.27
C ALA A 397 5.50 2.49 12.19
N THR A 398 5.11 1.23 12.09
CA THR A 398 5.89 0.13 12.66
C THR A 398 7.17 -0.04 11.87
N GLU A 399 8.23 -0.54 12.51
CA GLU A 399 9.49 -0.77 11.81
C GLU A 399 9.35 -1.67 10.58
N PRO A 400 8.68 -2.85 10.64
CA PRO A 400 8.47 -3.66 9.45
C PRO A 400 7.69 -2.96 8.33
N ALA A 401 6.73 -2.10 8.66
CA ALA A 401 5.99 -1.34 7.65
C ALA A 401 6.89 -0.30 6.96
N SER A 402 7.78 0.36 7.72
CA SER A 402 8.73 1.33 7.14
C SER A 402 9.83 0.67 6.30
N LEU A 403 10.15 -0.61 6.52
CA LEU A 403 11.08 -1.36 5.68
C LEU A 403 10.54 -1.57 4.25
N ILE A 404 9.22 -1.66 4.06
CA ILE A 404 8.62 -1.91 2.74
C ILE A 404 9.11 -0.91 1.68
N PRO A 405 8.96 0.42 1.86
CA PRO A 405 9.48 1.38 0.89
C PRO A 405 11.01 1.40 0.82
N LEU A 406 11.69 1.17 1.93
CA LEU A 406 13.15 1.25 2.01
C LEU A 406 13.84 0.13 1.21
N THR A 407 13.28 -1.08 1.24
CA THR A 407 13.79 -2.24 0.48
C THR A 407 13.53 -2.16 -1.02
N LYS A 408 12.81 -1.13 -1.51
CA LYS A 408 12.63 -0.85 -2.93
C LYS A 408 13.86 -0.20 -3.60
N GLY A 409 15.04 -0.34 -3.03
CA GLY A 409 16.30 0.15 -3.59
C GLY A 409 16.67 1.56 -3.14
N ALA A 410 16.24 1.95 -1.95
CA ALA A 410 16.56 3.25 -1.36
C ALA A 410 18.09 3.43 -1.21
N ARG A 411 18.56 4.58 -1.68
CA ARG A 411 19.94 5.04 -1.54
C ARG A 411 20.03 6.32 -0.71
N HIS A 412 18.96 7.09 -0.70
CA HIS A 412 18.74 8.29 0.10
C HIS A 412 17.38 8.21 0.76
N VAL A 413 17.37 8.46 2.04
CA VAL A 413 16.17 8.41 2.89
C VAL A 413 16.07 9.67 3.74
#